data_d07a3bfbbdcf0c444c82a13923266d16
#
_entry.id   d07a3bfbbdcf0c444c82a13923266d16
#
_cell.length_a   1.000
_cell.length_b   1.000
_cell.length_c   1.000
_cell.angle_alpha   90.00
_cell.angle_beta   90.00
_cell.angle_gamma   90.00
#
_symmetry.space_group_name_H-M   'P 1'
#
loop_
_entity.id
_entity.type
_entity.pdbx_description
1 polymer ?
#
loop_
_entity_poly.entity_id
_entity_poly.type
_entity_poly.pdbx_seq_one_letter_code
_entity_poly.pdbx_strand_id
1 'polypeptide(L)'
;FHYHGMVRGDEKALFRDCIYELPLRYMIKHGYLTPPERLDMPVVQYDFSRLQAQSNGLFSEADLNRELKKQQRITPHIISQIMEFAATRKGVMIFAATVEHAKEIVGLLPAEDAALITGDTPGAERDVLIDDFKAQRFRYLVNVAVLTTGFDAPHVDLIAILRPTESVSLYQQIVGRGLRLAPGKTDCLILDYAGNPHDL
;
A
#
# COMPACT_ATOMS: atom_id res chain seq x y z
N PHE A 1 15.98 -3.95 1.38
CA PHE A 1 15.27 -4.96 2.16
C PHE A 1 15.74 -4.85 3.60
N HIS A 2 14.89 -4.32 4.50
CA HIS A 2 15.19 -4.27 5.92
C HIS A 2 14.55 -5.44 6.63
N TYR A 3 15.34 -6.40 7.06
CA TYR A 3 14.96 -7.42 8.03
C TYR A 3 15.38 -6.97 9.43
N HIS A 4 14.87 -5.82 9.90
CA HIS A 4 15.26 -5.28 11.21
C HIS A 4 15.04 -6.23 12.38
N GLY A 5 14.05 -7.12 12.34
CA GLY A 5 13.81 -8.12 13.36
C GLY A 5 14.73 -9.35 13.32
N MET A 6 15.40 -9.58 12.18
CA MET A 6 16.25 -10.76 11.97
C MET A 6 17.75 -10.48 12.07
N VAL A 7 18.16 -9.22 12.18
CA VAL A 7 19.57 -8.83 12.06
C VAL A 7 20.20 -8.39 13.39
N ARG A 8 19.42 -8.07 14.41
CA ARG A 8 19.95 -7.65 15.71
C ARG A 8 19.59 -8.63 16.83
N GLY A 9 20.56 -9.42 17.26
CA GLY A 9 20.54 -10.09 18.56
C GLY A 9 19.63 -11.28 18.74
N ASP A 10 18.97 -11.76 17.70
CA ASP A 10 18.22 -13.00 17.76
C ASP A 10 19.15 -14.18 17.39
N GLU A 11 19.32 -15.13 18.31
CA GLU A 11 20.15 -16.33 18.08
C GLU A 11 19.65 -17.19 16.89
N LYS A 12 18.43 -16.96 16.41
CA LYS A 12 17.82 -17.61 15.24
C LYS A 12 17.93 -16.80 13.96
N ALA A 13 18.56 -15.63 13.98
CA ALA A 13 18.71 -14.79 12.80
C ALA A 13 19.58 -15.46 11.73
N LEU A 14 19.10 -15.46 10.49
CA LEU A 14 19.84 -15.93 9.31
C LEU A 14 21.11 -15.08 9.04
N PHE A 15 21.10 -13.82 9.48
CA PHE A 15 22.21 -12.87 9.34
C PHE A 15 22.54 -12.31 10.71
N ARG A 16 23.81 -12.41 11.13
CA ARG A 16 24.30 -11.94 12.43
C ARG A 16 24.62 -10.47 12.47
N ASP A 17 25.10 -9.93 11.34
CA ASP A 17 25.62 -8.58 11.24
C ASP A 17 24.95 -7.80 10.11
N CYS A 18 24.59 -6.54 10.38
CA CYS A 18 24.21 -5.58 9.35
C CYS A 18 25.47 -4.85 8.89
N ILE A 19 25.94 -5.15 7.66
CA ILE A 19 27.15 -4.57 7.10
C ILE A 19 26.89 -3.14 6.60
N TYR A 20 25.67 -2.88 6.10
CA TYR A 20 25.30 -1.58 5.56
C TYR A 20 23.80 -1.34 5.65
N GLU A 21 23.40 -0.17 6.11
CA GLU A 21 22.03 0.28 6.20
C GLU A 21 21.83 1.60 5.44
N LEU A 22 20.89 1.65 4.50
CA LEU A 22 20.46 2.87 3.80
C LEU A 22 19.08 3.27 4.28
N PRO A 23 18.95 4.24 5.20
CA PRO A 23 17.66 4.75 5.64
C PRO A 23 16.88 5.36 4.48
N LEU A 24 15.55 5.15 4.46
CA LEU A 24 14.66 5.69 3.44
C LEU A 24 14.81 7.22 3.30
N ARG A 25 14.89 7.94 4.42
CA ARG A 25 15.10 9.39 4.46
C ARG A 25 16.42 9.82 3.79
N TYR A 26 17.48 9.04 3.95
CA TYR A 26 18.74 9.30 3.28
C TYR A 26 18.59 9.18 1.76
N MET A 27 17.94 8.12 1.28
CA MET A 27 17.74 7.89 -0.15
C MET A 27 16.86 8.98 -0.80
N ILE A 28 15.82 9.44 -0.10
CA ILE A 28 14.98 10.55 -0.56
C ILE A 28 15.81 11.84 -0.64
N LYS A 29 16.56 12.17 0.41
CA LYS A 29 17.39 13.40 0.48
C LYS A 29 18.44 13.46 -0.62
N HIS A 30 18.98 12.32 -1.04
CA HIS A 30 20.03 12.24 -2.06
C HIS A 30 19.49 11.98 -3.47
N GLY A 31 18.15 12.02 -3.67
CA GLY A 31 17.53 11.87 -4.97
C GLY A 31 17.55 10.43 -5.54
N TYR A 32 17.78 9.42 -4.70
CA TYR A 32 17.66 8.01 -5.08
C TYR A 32 16.22 7.53 -5.09
N LEU A 33 15.34 8.28 -4.44
CA LEU A 33 13.91 8.03 -4.40
C LEU A 33 13.15 9.34 -4.64
N THR A 34 11.96 9.23 -5.19
CA THR A 34 11.01 10.33 -5.33
C THR A 34 10.54 10.78 -3.94
N PRO A 35 10.44 12.09 -3.66
CA PRO A 35 9.91 12.56 -2.39
C PRO A 35 8.43 12.18 -2.21
N PRO A 36 8.02 11.73 -1.01
CA PRO A 36 6.61 11.57 -0.70
C PRO A 36 5.95 12.93 -0.48
N GLU A 37 4.74 13.09 -1.02
CA GLU A 37 3.79 14.11 -0.61
C GLU A 37 2.81 13.45 0.35
N ARG A 38 2.64 13.99 1.55
CA ARG A 38 1.74 13.44 2.56
C ARG A 38 0.64 14.46 2.84
N LEU A 39 -0.61 14.04 2.73
CA LEU A 39 -1.72 14.83 3.23
C LEU A 39 -1.78 14.66 4.75
N ASP A 40 -1.72 15.77 5.47
CA ASP A 40 -1.63 15.77 6.93
C ASP A 40 -2.87 15.18 7.63
N MET A 41 -4.02 15.13 6.99
CA MET A 41 -5.20 14.38 7.45
C MET A 41 -6.21 14.16 6.32
N PRO A 42 -6.60 12.94 5.99
CA PRO A 42 -7.79 12.71 5.19
C PRO A 42 -9.02 13.18 5.99
N VAL A 43 -9.96 13.82 5.30
CA VAL A 43 -11.21 14.31 5.91
C VAL A 43 -12.04 13.17 6.52
N VAL A 44 -11.83 11.94 6.00
CA VAL A 44 -12.49 10.71 6.44
C VAL A 44 -11.46 9.60 6.49
N GLN A 45 -11.48 8.80 7.56
CA GLN A 45 -10.63 7.62 7.72
C GLN A 45 -11.38 6.51 8.45
N TYR A 46 -10.92 5.26 8.31
CA TYR A 46 -11.43 4.15 9.11
C TYR A 46 -10.97 4.25 10.56
N ASP A 47 -11.83 3.86 11.47
CA ASP A 47 -11.48 3.64 12.88
C ASP A 47 -11.19 2.15 13.12
N PHE A 48 -9.92 1.82 13.25
CA PHE A 48 -9.44 0.49 13.58
C PHE A 48 -8.95 0.37 15.04
N SER A 49 -9.23 1.35 15.89
CA SER A 49 -8.77 1.41 17.29
C SER A 49 -9.22 0.21 18.15
N ARG A 50 -10.29 -0.48 17.74
CA ARG A 50 -10.83 -1.66 18.43
C ARG A 50 -10.23 -2.99 17.98
N LEU A 51 -9.40 -2.98 16.94
CA LEU A 51 -8.72 -4.19 16.49
C LEU A 51 -7.60 -4.57 17.45
N GLN A 52 -7.48 -5.87 17.69
CA GLN A 52 -6.37 -6.43 18.46
C GLN A 52 -5.53 -7.30 17.53
N ALA A 53 -4.24 -7.01 17.48
CA ALA A 53 -3.31 -7.85 16.74
C ALA A 53 -3.18 -9.21 17.40
N GLN A 54 -3.08 -10.26 16.60
CA GLN A 54 -2.76 -11.61 17.06
C GLN A 54 -1.30 -11.68 17.54
N SER A 55 -0.91 -12.78 18.17
CA SER A 55 0.46 -13.02 18.67
C SER A 55 1.55 -12.91 17.59
N ASN A 56 1.19 -13.06 16.32
CA ASN A 56 2.07 -12.89 15.15
C ASN A 56 2.12 -11.46 14.62
N GLY A 57 1.46 -10.50 15.27
CA GLY A 57 1.38 -9.09 14.83
C GLY A 57 0.45 -8.86 13.63
N LEU A 58 -0.40 -9.82 13.27
CA LEU A 58 -1.38 -9.68 12.18
C LEU A 58 -2.78 -9.52 12.74
N PHE A 59 -3.64 -8.82 11.99
CA PHE A 59 -5.06 -8.74 12.29
C PHE A 59 -5.82 -9.93 11.68
N SER A 60 -6.84 -10.42 12.39
CA SER A 60 -7.75 -11.43 11.87
C SER A 60 -8.58 -10.85 10.72
N GLU A 61 -8.69 -11.57 9.61
CA GLU A 61 -9.53 -11.15 8.48
C GLU A 61 -11.01 -11.02 8.87
N ALA A 62 -11.50 -11.91 9.75
CA ALA A 62 -12.86 -11.85 10.27
C ALA A 62 -13.11 -10.59 11.09
N ASP A 63 -12.15 -10.16 11.91
CA ASP A 63 -12.25 -8.94 12.71
C ASP A 63 -12.17 -7.70 11.83
N LEU A 64 -11.29 -7.70 10.83
CA LEU A 64 -11.21 -6.63 9.83
C LEU A 64 -12.54 -6.47 9.08
N ASN A 65 -13.10 -7.55 8.56
CA ASN A 65 -14.39 -7.51 7.86
C ASN A 65 -15.52 -7.04 8.76
N ARG A 66 -15.54 -7.46 10.04
CA ARG A 66 -16.53 -7.00 11.02
C ARG A 66 -16.44 -5.49 11.29
N GLU A 67 -15.24 -4.94 11.45
CA GLU A 67 -15.06 -3.51 11.67
C GLU A 67 -15.35 -2.70 10.41
N LEU A 68 -14.95 -3.17 9.24
CA LEU A 68 -15.28 -2.53 7.96
C LEU A 68 -16.79 -2.50 7.69
N LYS A 69 -17.52 -3.59 8.00
CA LYS A 69 -19.00 -3.63 7.86
C LYS A 69 -19.70 -2.57 8.70
N LYS A 70 -19.18 -2.23 9.87
CA LYS A 70 -19.72 -1.13 10.69
C LYS A 70 -19.53 0.24 10.04
N GLN A 71 -18.55 0.34 9.15
CA GLN A 71 -18.08 1.58 8.53
C GLN A 71 -18.32 1.63 7.01
N GLN A 72 -19.23 0.81 6.47
CA GLN A 72 -19.52 0.71 5.02
C GLN A 72 -19.84 2.05 4.34
N ARG A 73 -20.39 3.01 5.08
CA ARG A 73 -20.70 4.34 4.54
C ARG A 73 -19.46 5.19 4.27
N ILE A 74 -18.32 4.81 4.84
CA ILE A 74 -17.05 5.55 4.74
C ILE A 74 -16.34 5.20 3.43
N THR A 75 -16.36 3.93 3.02
CA THR A 75 -15.64 3.47 1.82
C THR A 75 -15.96 4.28 0.55
N PRO A 76 -17.23 4.57 0.20
CA PRO A 76 -17.53 5.37 -0.99
C PRO A 76 -16.96 6.78 -0.92
N HIS A 77 -16.94 7.42 0.25
CA HIS A 77 -16.35 8.75 0.43
C HIS A 77 -14.83 8.72 0.26
N ILE A 78 -14.16 7.72 0.81
CA ILE A 78 -12.72 7.50 0.63
C ILE A 78 -12.40 7.31 -0.86
N ILE A 79 -13.13 6.46 -1.56
CA ILE A 79 -12.89 6.19 -2.97
C ILE A 79 -13.13 7.43 -3.83
N SER A 80 -14.19 8.21 -3.54
CA SER A 80 -14.42 9.50 -4.22
C SER A 80 -13.25 10.46 -4.03
N GLN A 81 -12.70 10.55 -2.81
CA GLN A 81 -11.55 11.39 -2.52
C GLN A 81 -10.27 10.88 -3.22
N ILE A 82 -10.04 9.56 -3.25
CA ILE A 82 -8.93 8.97 -4.01
C ILE A 82 -9.04 9.32 -5.49
N MET A 83 -10.23 9.21 -6.09
CA MET A 83 -10.45 9.55 -7.50
C MET A 83 -10.20 11.04 -7.79
N GLU A 84 -10.58 11.92 -6.88
CA GLU A 84 -10.30 13.36 -6.98
C GLU A 84 -8.79 13.61 -7.03
N PHE A 85 -8.03 13.08 -6.08
CA PHE A 85 -6.57 13.20 -6.06
C PHE A 85 -5.88 12.49 -7.24
N ALA A 86 -6.47 11.41 -7.72
CA ALA A 86 -5.96 10.64 -8.85
C ALA A 86 -6.16 11.33 -10.21
N ALA A 87 -6.94 12.41 -10.30
CA ALA A 87 -7.24 13.08 -11.56
C ALA A 87 -5.99 13.50 -12.33
N THR A 88 -4.91 13.85 -11.64
CA THR A 88 -3.62 14.27 -12.21
C THR A 88 -2.52 13.22 -12.09
N ARG A 89 -2.82 12.01 -11.55
CA ARG A 89 -1.87 10.94 -11.29
C ARG A 89 -1.88 9.89 -12.40
N LYS A 90 -0.71 9.26 -12.63
CA LYS A 90 -0.52 8.27 -13.69
C LYS A 90 -0.82 6.85 -13.23
N GLY A 91 -0.44 6.50 -12.00
CA GLY A 91 -0.62 5.17 -11.45
C GLY A 91 -0.98 5.22 -9.96
N VAL A 92 -2.08 4.56 -9.62
CA VAL A 92 -2.63 4.53 -8.25
C VAL A 92 -2.62 3.10 -7.74
N MET A 93 -1.94 2.86 -6.62
CA MET A 93 -2.03 1.59 -5.91
C MET A 93 -2.88 1.75 -4.65
N ILE A 94 -3.88 0.89 -4.51
CA ILE A 94 -4.78 0.87 -3.34
C ILE A 94 -4.55 -0.44 -2.58
N PHE A 95 -4.17 -0.33 -1.32
CA PHE A 95 -3.93 -1.45 -0.43
C PHE A 95 -5.13 -1.68 0.46
N ALA A 96 -5.95 -2.65 0.11
CA ALA A 96 -7.14 -3.04 0.85
C ALA A 96 -6.83 -3.94 2.05
N ALA A 97 -7.71 -3.95 3.05
CA ALA A 97 -7.53 -4.74 4.27
C ALA A 97 -7.83 -6.22 4.05
N THR A 98 -8.89 -6.54 3.29
CA THR A 98 -9.36 -7.90 3.00
C THR A 98 -9.79 -8.04 1.54
N VAL A 99 -10.00 -9.28 1.09
CA VAL A 99 -10.49 -9.55 -0.28
C VAL A 99 -11.92 -9.00 -0.48
N GLU A 100 -12.79 -9.12 0.54
CA GLU A 100 -14.15 -8.56 0.51
C GLU A 100 -14.12 -7.04 0.35
N HIS A 101 -13.28 -6.37 1.13
CA HIS A 101 -13.06 -4.93 1.05
C HIS A 101 -12.49 -4.49 -0.31
N ALA A 102 -11.55 -5.25 -0.85
CA ALA A 102 -10.98 -4.96 -2.16
C ALA A 102 -12.00 -5.06 -3.30
N LYS A 103 -12.92 -6.03 -3.25
CA LYS A 103 -14.03 -6.17 -4.19
C LYS A 103 -15.02 -4.99 -4.10
N GLU A 104 -15.31 -4.52 -2.88
CA GLU A 104 -16.12 -3.31 -2.67
C GLU A 104 -15.44 -2.10 -3.31
N ILE A 105 -14.15 -1.90 -3.07
CA ILE A 105 -13.37 -0.79 -3.63
C ILE A 105 -13.40 -0.80 -5.16
N VAL A 106 -13.11 -1.94 -5.79
CA VAL A 106 -13.13 -2.06 -7.25
C VAL A 106 -14.52 -1.78 -7.83
N GLY A 107 -15.58 -2.20 -7.14
CA GLY A 107 -16.95 -1.91 -7.55
C GLY A 107 -17.33 -0.43 -7.52
N LEU A 108 -16.55 0.40 -6.83
CA LEU A 108 -16.73 1.86 -6.75
C LEU A 108 -15.83 2.64 -7.72
N LEU A 109 -14.86 1.99 -8.36
CA LEU A 109 -13.96 2.58 -9.33
C LEU A 109 -14.48 2.38 -10.77
N PRO A 110 -14.05 3.19 -11.75
CA PRO A 110 -14.37 2.96 -13.17
C PRO A 110 -13.88 1.58 -13.61
N ALA A 111 -14.76 0.74 -14.12
CA ALA A 111 -14.49 -0.67 -14.42
C ALA A 111 -13.38 -0.87 -15.47
N GLU A 112 -13.28 0.05 -16.44
CA GLU A 112 -12.26 0.04 -17.50
C GLU A 112 -10.89 0.55 -17.03
N ASP A 113 -10.82 1.23 -15.87
CA ASP A 113 -9.61 1.89 -15.37
C ASP A 113 -9.10 1.27 -14.03
N ALA A 114 -9.68 0.14 -13.62
CA ALA A 114 -9.35 -0.52 -12.35
C ALA A 114 -9.20 -2.04 -12.49
N ALA A 115 -8.23 -2.60 -11.76
CA ALA A 115 -8.05 -4.04 -11.64
C ALA A 115 -7.78 -4.46 -10.18
N LEU A 116 -8.11 -5.73 -9.87
CA LEU A 116 -7.91 -6.35 -8.57
C LEU A 116 -6.90 -7.49 -8.67
N ILE A 117 -5.91 -7.48 -7.78
CA ILE A 117 -4.99 -8.60 -7.57
C ILE A 117 -5.08 -9.06 -6.11
N THR A 118 -5.34 -10.34 -5.92
CA THR A 118 -5.37 -11.00 -4.60
C THR A 118 -4.45 -12.23 -4.58
N GLY A 119 -4.36 -12.87 -3.43
CA GLY A 119 -3.65 -14.15 -3.30
C GLY A 119 -4.21 -15.25 -4.20
N ASP A 120 -5.52 -15.22 -4.47
CA ASP A 120 -6.23 -16.21 -5.29
C ASP A 120 -6.15 -15.92 -6.80
N THR A 121 -5.63 -14.75 -7.21
CA THR A 121 -5.48 -14.42 -8.64
C THR A 121 -4.49 -15.40 -9.28
N PRO A 122 -4.89 -16.16 -10.33
CA PRO A 122 -4.01 -17.10 -11.02
C PRO A 122 -2.74 -16.42 -11.54
N GLY A 123 -1.59 -17.11 -11.50
CA GLY A 123 -0.29 -16.52 -11.84
C GLY A 123 -0.27 -15.88 -13.22
N ALA A 124 -0.76 -16.59 -14.26
CA ALA A 124 -0.81 -16.06 -15.62
C ALA A 124 -1.69 -14.80 -15.75
N GLU A 125 -2.84 -14.76 -15.09
CA GLU A 125 -3.71 -13.59 -15.04
C GLU A 125 -3.04 -12.44 -14.30
N ARG A 126 -2.40 -12.73 -13.19
CA ARG A 126 -1.65 -11.73 -12.39
C ARG A 126 -0.54 -11.09 -13.23
N ASP A 127 0.22 -11.88 -13.99
CA ASP A 127 1.30 -11.37 -14.83
C ASP A 127 0.76 -10.44 -15.91
N VAL A 128 -0.35 -10.80 -16.55
CA VAL A 128 -1.03 -9.92 -17.54
C VAL A 128 -1.48 -8.62 -16.90
N LEU A 129 -2.16 -8.67 -15.76
CA LEU A 129 -2.62 -7.47 -15.06
C LEU A 129 -1.44 -6.57 -14.63
N ILE A 130 -0.33 -7.15 -14.19
CA ILE A 130 0.88 -6.42 -13.84
C ILE A 130 1.48 -5.72 -15.06
N ASP A 131 1.58 -6.42 -16.19
CA ASP A 131 2.13 -5.86 -17.43
C ASP A 131 1.22 -4.77 -18.00
N ASP A 132 -0.10 -4.95 -17.95
CA ASP A 132 -1.08 -3.94 -18.35
C ASP A 132 -1.00 -2.68 -17.46
N PHE A 133 -0.84 -2.85 -16.16
CA PHE A 133 -0.64 -1.73 -15.24
C PHE A 133 0.68 -1.00 -15.51
N LYS A 134 1.78 -1.71 -15.72
CA LYS A 134 3.06 -1.11 -16.11
C LYS A 134 2.99 -0.36 -17.44
N ALA A 135 2.21 -0.87 -18.38
CA ALA A 135 1.92 -0.23 -19.66
C ALA A 135 0.92 0.94 -19.54
N GLN A 136 0.43 1.23 -18.32
CA GLN A 136 -0.55 2.29 -18.02
C GLN A 136 -1.87 2.14 -18.84
N ARG A 137 -2.31 0.87 -19.05
CA ARG A 137 -3.59 0.58 -19.72
C ARG A 137 -4.78 0.81 -18.80
N PHE A 138 -4.56 0.81 -17.49
CA PHE A 138 -5.51 1.22 -16.47
C PHE A 138 -4.75 1.91 -15.33
N ARG A 139 -5.45 2.75 -14.55
CA ARG A 139 -4.85 3.61 -13.53
C ARG A 139 -4.84 3.01 -12.13
N TYR A 140 -5.93 2.33 -11.73
CA TYR A 140 -6.14 1.88 -10.35
C TYR A 140 -5.82 0.40 -10.20
N LEU A 141 -4.79 0.07 -9.42
CA LEU A 141 -4.47 -1.29 -9.04
C LEU A 141 -4.82 -1.51 -7.58
N VAL A 142 -5.90 -2.24 -7.34
CA VAL A 142 -6.31 -2.64 -5.98
C VAL A 142 -5.69 -3.98 -5.64
N ASN A 143 -5.11 -4.10 -4.44
CA ASN A 143 -4.48 -5.34 -4.02
C ASN A 143 -4.67 -5.64 -2.54
N VAL A 144 -4.54 -6.93 -2.18
CA VAL A 144 -4.57 -7.42 -0.80
C VAL A 144 -3.28 -8.20 -0.53
N ALA A 145 -2.35 -7.57 0.16
CA ALA A 145 -1.10 -8.15 0.69
C ALA A 145 -0.15 -8.84 -0.31
N VAL A 146 -0.42 -8.81 -1.63
CA VAL A 146 0.33 -9.61 -2.62
C VAL A 146 1.40 -8.85 -3.38
N LEU A 147 1.33 -7.53 -3.47
CA LEU A 147 2.29 -6.71 -4.23
C LEU A 147 3.30 -5.98 -3.32
N THR A 148 3.57 -6.54 -2.14
CA THR A 148 4.54 -5.98 -1.19
C THR A 148 5.98 -6.36 -1.50
N THR A 149 6.22 -7.39 -2.31
CA THR A 149 7.57 -7.85 -2.74
C THR A 149 7.62 -8.10 -4.24
N GLY A 150 8.77 -7.84 -4.88
CA GLY A 150 9.04 -8.19 -6.28
C GLY A 150 8.33 -7.37 -7.36
N PHE A 151 7.34 -6.57 -7.01
CA PHE A 151 6.58 -5.75 -7.96
C PHE A 151 7.31 -4.44 -8.28
N ASP A 152 7.45 -4.11 -9.57
CA ASP A 152 8.11 -2.89 -10.04
C ASP A 152 7.22 -2.13 -11.02
N ALA A 153 6.70 -0.98 -10.58
CA ALA A 153 5.91 -0.04 -11.38
C ALA A 153 6.30 1.41 -11.01
N PRO A 154 7.38 1.94 -11.59
CA PRO A 154 7.92 3.25 -11.21
C PRO A 154 6.98 4.42 -11.50
N HIS A 155 6.02 4.27 -12.42
CA HIS A 155 5.03 5.29 -12.76
C HIS A 155 3.99 5.54 -11.64
N VAL A 156 3.91 4.65 -10.64
CA VAL A 156 3.01 4.82 -9.49
C VAL A 156 3.38 6.09 -8.73
N ASP A 157 2.46 7.04 -8.69
CA ASP A 157 2.61 8.36 -8.07
C ASP A 157 1.51 8.70 -7.06
N LEU A 158 0.63 7.72 -6.75
CA LEU A 158 -0.30 7.76 -5.63
C LEU A 158 -0.40 6.37 -4.96
N ILE A 159 -0.22 6.35 -3.64
CA ILE A 159 -0.43 5.18 -2.79
C ILE A 159 -1.57 5.48 -1.81
N ALA A 160 -2.62 4.67 -1.83
CA ALA A 160 -3.71 4.73 -0.87
C ALA A 160 -3.69 3.50 0.04
N ILE A 161 -3.60 3.71 1.35
CA ILE A 161 -3.49 2.67 2.37
C ILE A 161 -4.81 2.61 3.14
N LEU A 162 -5.62 1.58 2.86
CA LEU A 162 -6.92 1.33 3.46
C LEU A 162 -6.88 0.12 4.41
N ARG A 163 -5.69 -0.26 4.83
CA ARG A 163 -5.47 -1.38 5.74
C ARG A 163 -4.67 -0.95 6.96
N PRO A 164 -5.05 -1.39 8.16
CA PRO A 164 -4.21 -1.21 9.33
C PRO A 164 -2.96 -2.10 9.23
N THR A 165 -1.84 -1.61 9.73
CA THR A 165 -0.60 -2.38 9.82
C THR A 165 0.13 -2.07 11.12
N GLU A 166 0.52 -3.13 11.86
CA GLU A 166 1.36 -3.04 13.05
C GLU A 166 2.85 -2.97 12.69
N SER A 167 3.21 -3.29 11.45
CA SER A 167 4.60 -3.40 11.02
C SER A 167 5.07 -2.15 10.28
N VAL A 168 6.03 -1.45 10.88
CA VAL A 168 6.76 -0.35 10.21
C VAL A 168 7.39 -0.83 8.90
N SER A 169 7.95 -2.04 8.89
CA SER A 169 8.57 -2.63 7.70
C SER A 169 7.56 -2.82 6.57
N LEU A 170 6.35 -3.32 6.88
CA LEU A 170 5.28 -3.47 5.89
C LEU A 170 4.82 -2.11 5.37
N TYR A 171 4.65 -1.12 6.26
CA TYR A 171 4.29 0.24 5.87
C TYR A 171 5.32 0.84 4.92
N GLN A 172 6.61 0.74 5.24
CA GLN A 172 7.70 1.21 4.39
C GLN A 172 7.77 0.47 3.04
N GLN A 173 7.47 -0.84 3.01
CA GLN A 173 7.39 -1.61 1.77
C GLN A 173 6.24 -1.12 0.88
N ILE A 174 5.07 -0.84 1.47
CA ILE A 174 3.91 -0.29 0.75
C ILE A 174 4.28 1.06 0.14
N VAL A 175 4.71 2.01 0.96
CA VAL A 175 5.06 3.36 0.51
C VAL A 175 6.21 3.34 -0.49
N GLY A 176 7.21 2.51 -0.26
CA GLY A 176 8.36 2.35 -1.14
C GLY A 176 8.01 1.96 -2.59
N ARG A 177 6.81 1.41 -2.85
CA ARG A 177 6.34 1.16 -4.22
C ARG A 177 6.11 2.46 -4.99
N GLY A 178 5.62 3.49 -4.32
CA GLY A 178 5.39 4.80 -4.92
C GLY A 178 6.63 5.69 -4.96
N LEU A 179 7.69 5.40 -4.21
CA LEU A 179 8.85 6.29 -4.14
C LEU A 179 9.91 6.02 -5.21
N ARG A 180 9.70 5.09 -6.11
CA ARG A 180 10.63 4.81 -7.20
C ARG A 180 10.70 5.96 -8.18
N LEU A 181 11.91 6.21 -8.71
CA LEU A 181 12.12 7.24 -9.73
C LEU A 181 11.50 6.82 -11.05
N ALA A 182 10.86 7.77 -11.72
CA ALA A 182 10.38 7.61 -13.09
C ALA A 182 10.53 8.93 -13.85
N PRO A 183 10.68 8.90 -15.19
CA PRO A 183 10.73 10.10 -15.99
C PRO A 183 9.48 10.97 -15.82
N GLY A 184 9.69 12.25 -15.48
CA GLY A 184 8.61 13.23 -15.28
C GLY A 184 7.78 13.05 -14.01
N LYS A 185 8.22 12.19 -13.09
CA LYS A 185 7.62 12.04 -11.75
C LYS A 185 8.34 12.93 -10.76
N THR A 186 7.61 13.84 -10.12
CA THR A 186 8.15 14.82 -9.16
C THR A 186 7.99 14.38 -7.72
N ASP A 187 6.89 13.68 -7.42
CA ASP A 187 6.51 13.25 -6.06
C ASP A 187 5.66 11.96 -6.11
N CYS A 188 5.33 11.44 -4.96
CA CYS A 188 4.31 10.41 -4.78
C CYS A 188 3.39 10.79 -3.62
N LEU A 189 2.09 10.92 -3.90
CA LEU A 189 1.09 11.20 -2.88
C LEU A 189 0.79 9.96 -2.05
N ILE A 190 0.90 10.07 -0.73
CA ILE A 190 0.59 9.00 0.22
C ILE A 190 -0.67 9.38 0.99
N LEU A 191 -1.72 8.57 0.82
CA LEU A 191 -3.00 8.71 1.50
C LEU A 191 -3.19 7.55 2.46
N ASP A 192 -3.10 7.81 3.75
CA ASP A 192 -3.32 6.79 4.79
C ASP A 192 -4.71 6.98 5.41
N TYR A 193 -5.65 6.10 5.02
CA TYR A 193 -7.02 6.09 5.52
C TYR A 193 -7.23 5.11 6.68
N ALA A 194 -6.20 4.40 7.10
CA ALA A 194 -6.25 3.45 8.20
C ALA A 194 -5.69 4.02 9.52
N GLY A 195 -5.13 5.23 9.49
CA GLY A 195 -4.54 5.87 10.67
C GLY A 195 -3.33 5.13 11.22
N ASN A 196 -2.48 4.59 10.33
CA ASN A 196 -1.29 3.87 10.75
C ASN A 196 -0.30 4.81 11.47
N PRO A 197 0.19 4.44 12.68
CA PRO A 197 1.05 5.30 13.50
C PRO A 197 2.51 5.26 13.04
N HIS A 198 2.76 5.12 11.73
CA HIS A 198 4.10 4.96 11.18
C HIS A 198 4.55 6.22 10.44
N ASP A 199 5.82 6.55 10.60
CA ASP A 199 6.49 7.62 9.87
C ASP A 199 7.51 7.06 8.87
N LEU A 200 7.92 7.89 7.88
CA LEU A 200 8.83 7.52 6.78
C LEU A 200 10.29 7.83 7.11
#